data_6f9e6a321e403b944b5f7784daf84f1d
#
_entry.id   6f9e6a321e403b944b5f7784daf84f1d
#
_cell.length_a   1.000
_cell.length_b   1.000
_cell.length_c   1.000
_cell.angle_alpha   90.00
_cell.angle_beta   90.00
_cell.angle_gamma   90.00
#
_symmetry.space_group_name_H-M   'P 1'
#
loop_
_entity.id
_entity.type
_entity.pdbx_description
1 polymer ?
#
loop_
_entity_poly.entity_id
_entity_poly.type
_entity_poly.pdbx_seq_one_letter_code
_entity_poly.pdbx_strand_id
1 'polypeptide(L)'
;MNQKQNQINIELSDEISKGKYANLAMIAHSSSEFVIDFIQLMPGVPKAKVNSRIIITPEHAKKFSVALNDNISKYENKYDEIKDFNELPKFPLDIN
;
A
#
# COMPACT_ATOMS: atom_id res chain seq x y z
N MET A 1 36.20 0.88 4.82
CA MET A 1 35.13 1.66 4.29
C MET A 1 34.24 2.25 5.38
N ASN A 2 33.86 3.46 5.22
CA ASN A 2 33.10 4.13 6.24
C ASN A 2 31.59 3.99 5.99
N GLN A 3 30.94 3.25 6.86
CA GLN A 3 29.50 3.02 6.75
C GLN A 3 28.70 4.30 6.87
N LYS A 4 29.25 5.28 7.58
CA LYS A 4 28.50 6.50 7.82
C LYS A 4 28.24 7.30 6.56
N GLN A 5 29.06 7.11 5.53
CA GLN A 5 28.86 7.80 4.27
C GLN A 5 27.61 7.36 3.54
N ASN A 6 27.10 6.16 3.90
CA ASN A 6 25.94 5.60 3.25
C ASN A 6 24.67 5.71 4.08
N GLN A 7 24.77 6.43 5.20
CA GLN A 7 23.58 6.61 6.02
C GLN A 7 22.67 7.65 5.41
N ILE A 8 21.40 7.35 5.45
CA ILE A 8 20.36 8.22 4.93
C ILE A 8 19.49 8.64 6.09
N ASN A 9 19.30 9.94 6.23
CA ASN A 9 18.38 10.45 7.21
C ASN A 9 17.00 10.53 6.60
N ILE A 10 16.06 9.85 7.23
CA ILE A 10 14.69 9.82 6.75
C ILE A 10 13.86 10.70 7.66
N GLU A 11 13.25 11.70 7.07
CA GLU A 11 12.42 12.65 7.80
C GLU A 11 10.96 12.34 7.59
N LEU A 12 10.18 12.47 8.65
CA LEU A 12 8.75 12.29 8.61
C LEU A 12 8.11 13.57 9.13
N SER A 13 7.48 14.30 8.22
CA SER A 13 6.81 15.54 8.61
C SER A 13 5.56 15.24 9.44
N ASP A 14 5.13 16.24 10.21
CA ASP A 14 3.93 16.08 11.02
C ASP A 14 2.72 15.79 10.15
N GLU A 15 2.64 16.41 8.99
CA GLU A 15 1.52 16.22 8.09
C GLU A 15 1.46 14.78 7.57
N ILE A 16 2.60 14.28 7.10
CA ILE A 16 2.66 12.92 6.54
C ILE A 16 2.50 11.87 7.63
N SER A 17 2.96 12.17 8.84
CA SER A 17 2.90 11.19 9.94
C SER A 17 1.48 10.85 10.35
N LYS A 18 0.52 11.71 10.02
CA LYS A 18 -0.88 11.43 10.34
C LYS A 18 -1.42 10.25 9.55
N GLY A 19 -0.84 9.99 8.40
CA GLY A 19 -1.25 8.87 7.56
C GLY A 19 -2.58 9.11 6.88
N LYS A 20 -2.93 8.15 6.04
CA LYS A 20 -4.21 8.12 5.35
C LYS A 20 -4.77 6.72 5.43
N TYR A 21 -6.03 6.61 5.77
CA TYR A 21 -6.67 5.32 5.85
C TYR A 21 -7.09 4.84 4.47
N ALA A 22 -6.86 3.56 4.19
CA ALA A 22 -7.33 2.95 2.96
C ALA A 22 -7.74 1.52 3.25
N ASN A 23 -8.78 1.07 2.57
CA ASN A 23 -9.23 -0.30 2.69
C ASN A 23 -9.34 -1.00 1.34
N LEU A 24 -8.83 -0.37 0.30
CA LEU A 24 -8.75 -0.96 -1.04
C LEU A 24 -7.52 -0.40 -1.73
N ALA A 25 -6.82 -1.24 -2.46
CA ALA A 25 -5.72 -0.80 -3.30
C ALA A 25 -5.95 -1.32 -4.71
N MET A 26 -5.86 -0.43 -5.68
CA MET A 26 -5.93 -0.77 -7.09
C MET A 26 -4.54 -0.61 -7.68
N ILE A 27 -4.08 -1.62 -8.39
CA ILE A 27 -2.71 -1.62 -8.90
C ILE A 27 -2.73 -1.80 -10.41
N ALA A 28 -2.02 -0.91 -11.08
CA ALA A 28 -1.83 -0.98 -12.53
C ALA A 28 -0.35 -0.86 -12.84
N HIS A 29 0.04 -1.23 -14.04
CA HIS A 29 1.44 -1.14 -14.41
C HIS A 29 1.61 -0.92 -15.90
N SER A 30 2.77 -0.39 -16.22
CA SER A 30 3.29 -0.36 -17.58
C SER A 30 4.64 -1.07 -17.55
N SER A 31 5.39 -0.99 -18.64
CA SER A 31 6.75 -1.56 -18.65
C SER A 31 7.71 -0.79 -17.76
N SER A 32 7.36 0.43 -17.39
CA SER A 32 8.27 1.33 -16.66
C SER A 32 7.89 1.56 -15.20
N GLU A 33 6.61 1.39 -14.85
CA GLU A 33 6.13 1.83 -13.55
C GLU A 33 4.99 0.98 -13.06
N PHE A 34 4.86 0.92 -11.74
CA PHE A 34 3.66 0.44 -11.08
C PHE A 34 2.97 1.62 -10.43
N VAL A 35 1.66 1.66 -10.54
CA VAL A 35 0.84 2.71 -9.95
C VAL A 35 -0.07 2.04 -8.94
N ILE A 36 0.02 2.47 -7.68
CA ILE A 36 -0.80 1.93 -6.61
C ILE A 36 -1.71 3.05 -6.11
N ASP A 37 -3.01 2.85 -6.27
CA ASP A 37 -4.01 3.79 -5.81
C ASP A 37 -4.64 3.25 -4.55
N PHE A 38 -4.52 4.00 -3.45
CA PHE A 38 -5.13 3.64 -2.19
C PHE A 38 -6.45 4.37 -2.05
N ILE A 39 -7.49 3.60 -1.75
CA ILE A 39 -8.87 4.07 -1.80
C ILE A 39 -9.55 3.75 -0.48
N GLN A 40 -10.39 4.65 -0.03
CA GLN A 40 -11.25 4.39 1.10
C GLN A 40 -12.66 4.20 0.61
N LEU A 41 -13.19 3.00 0.82
CA LEU A 41 -14.58 2.69 0.51
C LEU A 41 -15.41 2.94 1.76
N MET A 42 -16.51 3.66 1.59
CA MET A 42 -17.40 3.98 2.70
C MET A 42 -18.82 3.58 2.33
N PRO A 43 -19.51 2.84 3.22
CA PRO A 43 -20.90 2.47 2.96
C PRO A 43 -21.77 3.69 2.76
N GLY A 44 -22.67 3.61 1.80
CA GLY A 44 -23.61 4.69 1.54
C GLY A 44 -23.05 5.85 0.73
N VAL A 45 -21.77 5.81 0.39
CA VAL A 45 -21.16 6.84 -0.43
C VAL A 45 -21.08 6.30 -1.87
N PRO A 46 -21.76 6.96 -2.82
CA PRO A 46 -21.86 6.41 -4.17
C PRO A 46 -20.56 6.44 -4.97
N LYS A 47 -19.61 7.26 -4.57
CA LYS A 47 -18.33 7.34 -5.26
C LYS A 47 -17.19 7.15 -4.28
N ALA A 48 -16.29 6.24 -4.63
CA ALA A 48 -15.04 6.07 -3.90
C ALA A 48 -13.99 6.98 -4.53
N LYS A 49 -13.17 7.58 -3.69
CA LYS A 49 -12.12 8.48 -4.16
C LYS A 49 -10.77 7.90 -3.84
N VAL A 50 -9.82 8.12 -4.75
CA VAL A 50 -8.44 7.76 -4.49
C VAL A 50 -7.88 8.73 -3.46
N ASN A 51 -7.45 8.18 -2.33
CA ASN A 51 -6.82 8.98 -1.27
C ASN A 51 -5.38 9.31 -1.59
N SER A 52 -4.70 8.38 -2.24
CA SER A 52 -3.27 8.54 -2.47
C SER A 52 -2.84 7.66 -3.63
N ARG A 53 -2.03 8.20 -4.50
CA ARG A 53 -1.46 7.46 -5.61
C ARG A 53 0.04 7.43 -5.43
N ILE A 54 0.61 6.23 -5.45
CA ILE A 54 2.04 6.04 -5.32
C ILE A 54 2.55 5.38 -6.60
N ILE A 55 3.60 5.93 -7.16
CA ILE A 55 4.21 5.42 -8.39
C ILE A 55 5.60 4.92 -8.04
N ILE A 56 5.87 3.68 -8.38
CA ILE A 56 7.14 3.05 -8.06
C ILE A 56 7.68 2.31 -9.27
N THR A 57 8.98 2.07 -9.27
CA THR A 57 9.61 1.29 -10.34
C THR A 57 9.25 -0.19 -10.18
N PRO A 58 9.35 -0.98 -11.27
CA PRO A 58 9.11 -2.41 -11.16
C PRO A 58 10.03 -3.09 -10.17
N GLU A 59 11.28 -2.68 -10.11
CA GLU A 59 12.23 -3.25 -9.15
C GLU A 59 11.78 -2.96 -7.73
N HIS A 60 11.36 -1.75 -7.46
CA HIS A 60 10.89 -1.39 -6.12
C HIS A 60 9.60 -2.10 -5.77
N ALA A 61 8.73 -2.29 -6.75
CA ALA A 61 7.49 -3.03 -6.53
C ALA A 61 7.78 -4.44 -6.02
N LYS A 62 8.78 -5.08 -6.60
CA LYS A 62 9.15 -6.43 -6.18
C LYS A 62 9.72 -6.43 -4.77
N LYS A 63 10.59 -5.48 -4.47
CA LYS A 63 11.15 -5.36 -3.12
C LYS A 63 10.06 -5.05 -2.09
N PHE A 64 9.14 -4.19 -2.46
CA PHE A 64 8.03 -3.84 -1.58
C PHE A 64 7.16 -5.06 -1.29
N SER A 65 6.89 -5.86 -2.31
CA SER A 65 6.09 -7.07 -2.14
C SER A 65 6.73 -8.04 -1.14
N VAL A 66 8.04 -8.23 -1.26
CA VAL A 66 8.77 -9.11 -0.34
C VAL A 66 8.72 -8.55 1.09
N ALA A 67 8.94 -7.26 1.23
CA ALA A 67 8.93 -6.63 2.55
C ALA A 67 7.55 -6.71 3.19
N LEU A 68 6.50 -6.52 2.40
CA LEU A 68 5.14 -6.60 2.92
C LEU A 68 4.82 -8.02 3.36
N ASN A 69 5.18 -9.01 2.55
CA ASN A 69 4.94 -10.41 2.92
C ASN A 69 5.69 -10.79 4.20
N ASP A 70 6.91 -10.29 4.35
CA ASP A 70 7.68 -10.54 5.56
C ASP A 70 6.98 -9.97 6.79
N ASN A 71 6.47 -8.77 6.68
CA ASN A 71 5.75 -8.14 7.79
C ASN A 71 4.43 -8.84 8.09
N ILE A 72 3.73 -9.30 7.07
CA ILE A 72 2.51 -10.07 7.28
C ILE A 72 2.82 -11.35 8.07
N SER A 73 3.90 -12.03 7.70
CA SER A 73 4.30 -13.24 8.43
C SER A 73 4.62 -12.94 9.89
N LYS A 74 5.32 -11.87 10.15
CA LYS A 74 5.63 -11.47 11.52
C LYS A 74 4.37 -11.14 12.31
N TYR A 75 3.44 -10.48 11.67
CA TYR A 75 2.17 -10.16 12.30
C TYR A 75 1.43 -11.44 12.70
N GLU A 76 1.32 -12.38 11.75
CA GLU A 76 0.57 -13.59 11.99
C GLU A 76 1.20 -14.48 13.03
N ASN A 77 2.53 -14.45 13.13
CA ASN A 77 3.22 -15.20 14.17
C ASN A 77 2.98 -14.62 15.57
N LYS A 78 2.83 -13.31 15.64
CA LYS A 78 2.67 -12.64 16.92
C LYS A 78 1.22 -12.59 17.38
N TYR A 79 0.30 -12.40 16.46
CA TYR A 79 -1.11 -12.20 16.80
C TYR A 79 -1.95 -13.39 16.39
N ASP A 80 -2.34 -13.44 15.13
CA ASP A 80 -3.17 -14.53 14.64
C ASP A 80 -3.18 -14.44 13.12
N GLU A 81 -3.53 -15.53 12.50
CA GLU A 81 -3.64 -15.59 11.07
C GLU A 81 -4.66 -14.57 10.57
N ILE A 82 -4.26 -13.81 9.55
CA ILE A 82 -5.16 -12.86 8.92
C ILE A 82 -6.12 -13.67 8.05
N LYS A 83 -7.41 -13.54 8.32
CA LYS A 83 -8.39 -14.30 7.57
C LYS A 83 -8.63 -13.62 6.23
N ASP A 84 -8.54 -14.42 5.19
CA ASP A 84 -8.80 -13.93 3.86
C ASP A 84 -10.26 -14.21 3.52
N PHE A 85 -11.06 -13.16 3.62
CA PHE A 85 -12.44 -13.27 3.18
C PHE A 85 -12.43 -13.09 1.68
N ASN A 86 -12.63 -14.16 0.96
CA ASN A 86 -12.63 -14.12 -0.50
C ASN A 86 -13.77 -13.29 -1.08
N GLU A 87 -14.40 -12.50 -0.26
CA GLU A 87 -15.48 -11.64 -0.70
C GLU A 87 -14.93 -10.28 -1.08
N LEU A 88 -15.05 -9.98 -2.34
CA LEU A 88 -14.80 -8.63 -2.82
C LEU A 88 -15.93 -7.72 -2.35
N PRO A 89 -15.67 -6.41 -2.27
CA PRO A 89 -16.75 -5.47 -1.96
C PRO A 89 -17.93 -5.70 -2.89
N LYS A 90 -19.13 -5.60 -2.34
CA LYS A 90 -20.34 -5.96 -3.07
C LYS A 90 -20.87 -4.85 -3.95
N PHE A 91 -20.14 -3.80 -4.11
CA PHE A 91 -20.52 -2.73 -5.00
C PHE A 91 -19.53 -2.71 -6.16
N PRO A 92 -20.01 -2.37 -7.35
CA PRO A 92 -19.12 -2.37 -8.51
C PRO A 92 -18.01 -1.35 -8.33
N LEU A 93 -16.82 -1.73 -8.76
CA LEU A 93 -15.69 -0.83 -8.77
C LEU A 93 -15.53 -0.32 -10.19
N ASP A 94 -15.84 0.94 -10.37
CA ASP A 94 -15.73 1.57 -11.67
C ASP A 94 -14.42 2.33 -11.72
N ILE A 95 -13.45 1.73 -12.39
CA ILE A 95 -12.10 2.27 -12.47
C ILE A 95 -11.86 2.78 -13.87
N ASN A 96 -11.72 4.05 -13.99
CA ASN A 96 -11.42 4.64 -15.31
C ASN A 96 -10.10 5.37 -15.27
#